data_6fa9d38124078bcd6edffe5ffe800930
#
_entry.id   6fa9d38124078bcd6edffe5ffe800930
#
_cell.length_a   1.000
_cell.length_b   1.000
_cell.length_c   1.000
_cell.angle_alpha   90.00
_cell.angle_beta   90.00
_cell.angle_gamma   90.00
#
_symmetry.space_group_name_H-M   'P 1'
#
loop_
_entity.id
_entity.type
_entity.pdbx_description
1 polymer ?
#
loop_
_entity_poly.entity_id
_entity_poly.type
_entity_poly.pdbx_seq_one_letter_code
_entity_poly.pdbx_strand_id
1 'polypeptide(L)'
;DGDRLSLAAMFVQSNDLFLAFDGAGLALFDAMGDPVTGDVSMSLGLWDAGSEMNQWPGVGPDQAPRQTGPDTGADDTDARVRMVADGFPYPAADRVLRVTLTVGS
;
A
#
# COMPACT_ATOMS: atom_id res chain seq x y z
N ASP A 1 -2.49 18.00 -17.42
CA ASP A 1 -3.87 17.77 -16.99
C ASP A 1 -4.29 16.35 -17.33
N GLY A 2 -4.94 15.67 -16.39
CA GLY A 2 -5.30 14.26 -16.56
C GLY A 2 -4.23 13.27 -16.11
N ASP A 3 -3.05 13.72 -15.78
CA ASP A 3 -1.98 12.84 -15.29
C ASP A 3 -2.29 12.34 -13.88
N ARG A 4 -1.85 11.13 -13.60
CA ARG A 4 -2.06 10.47 -12.31
C ARG A 4 -0.73 9.91 -11.80
N LEU A 5 -0.61 9.86 -10.47
CA LEU A 5 0.57 9.31 -9.79
C LEU A 5 0.22 7.94 -9.21
N SER A 6 1.05 6.95 -9.49
CA SER A 6 1.00 5.66 -8.83
C SER A 6 2.29 5.43 -8.06
N LEU A 7 2.17 4.80 -6.90
CA LEU A 7 3.30 4.35 -6.11
C LEU A 7 2.94 3.05 -5.42
N ALA A 8 3.97 2.32 -5.01
CA ALA A 8 3.81 1.14 -4.16
C ALA A 8 4.97 1.09 -3.19
N ALA A 9 4.68 0.88 -1.91
CA ALA A 9 5.69 0.75 -0.87
C ALA A 9 5.33 -0.43 0.02
N MET A 10 6.28 -1.33 0.26
CA MET A 10 6.03 -2.51 1.07
C MET A 10 5.69 -2.14 2.51
N PHE A 11 4.65 -2.78 3.05
CA PHE A 11 4.42 -2.79 4.49
C PHE A 11 5.22 -3.94 5.09
N VAL A 12 6.39 -3.63 5.63
CA VAL A 12 7.41 -4.62 6.01
C VAL A 12 6.92 -5.59 7.09
N GLN A 13 6.07 -5.14 8.01
CA GLN A 13 5.51 -5.96 9.09
C GLN A 13 4.33 -6.82 8.59
N SER A 14 4.44 -7.34 7.39
CA SER A 14 3.42 -8.18 6.75
C SER A 14 4.11 -9.23 5.86
N ASN A 15 3.31 -10.11 5.29
CA ASN A 15 3.82 -11.10 4.32
C ASN A 15 4.02 -10.44 2.95
N ASP A 16 2.96 -9.90 2.37
CA ASP A 16 2.99 -9.35 1.02
C ASP A 16 2.09 -8.11 0.85
N LEU A 17 1.87 -7.39 1.94
CA LEU A 17 1.06 -6.17 1.89
C LEU A 17 1.88 -4.97 1.42
N PHE A 18 1.23 -4.05 0.77
CA PHE A 18 1.86 -2.82 0.31
C PHE A 18 0.92 -1.63 0.41
N LEU A 19 1.50 -0.44 0.46
CA LEU A 19 0.80 0.83 0.51
C LEU A 19 0.76 1.41 -0.90
N ALA A 20 -0.41 1.83 -1.33
CA ALA A 20 -0.59 2.42 -2.66
C ALA A 20 -1.84 3.30 -2.69
N PHE A 21 -1.92 4.16 -3.69
CA PHE A 21 -3.18 4.80 -4.07
C PHE A 21 -4.09 3.77 -4.74
N ASP A 22 -5.33 4.12 -5.06
CA ASP A 22 -6.21 3.18 -5.76
C ASP A 22 -5.67 2.80 -7.15
N GLY A 23 -6.32 1.83 -7.81
CA GLY A 23 -5.82 1.26 -9.06
C GLY A 23 -5.65 2.26 -10.21
N ALA A 24 -6.37 3.38 -10.16
CA ALA A 24 -6.25 4.45 -11.17
C ALA A 24 -5.12 5.44 -10.85
N GLY A 25 -4.56 5.39 -9.64
CA GLY A 25 -3.58 6.36 -9.17
C GLY A 25 -4.21 7.65 -8.65
N LEU A 26 -3.39 8.50 -8.06
CA LEU A 26 -3.81 9.80 -7.53
C LEU A 26 -3.81 10.83 -8.66
N ALA A 27 -4.92 11.56 -8.83
CA ALA A 27 -4.96 12.66 -9.78
C ALA A 27 -4.01 13.79 -9.35
N LEU A 28 -3.18 14.25 -10.28
CA LEU A 28 -2.23 15.33 -10.03
C LEU A 28 -2.82 16.73 -10.24
N PHE A 29 -3.97 16.80 -10.87
CA PHE A 29 -4.70 18.06 -11.10
C PHE A 29 -6.14 17.88 -10.65
N ASP A 30 -6.70 18.91 -10.04
CA ASP A 30 -8.10 18.90 -9.60
C ASP A 30 -9.07 19.15 -10.76
N ALA A 31 -10.37 19.22 -10.45
CA ALA A 31 -11.41 19.42 -11.46
C ALA A 31 -11.33 20.79 -12.15
N MET A 32 -10.61 21.75 -11.55
CA MET A 32 -10.41 23.07 -12.11
C MET A 32 -9.09 23.19 -12.89
N GLY A 33 -8.31 22.10 -12.98
CA GLY A 33 -7.03 22.08 -13.67
C GLY A 33 -5.86 22.61 -12.85
N ASP A 34 -6.07 22.85 -11.55
CA ASP A 34 -5.00 23.30 -10.65
C ASP A 34 -4.20 22.11 -10.10
N PRO A 35 -2.87 22.26 -9.88
CA PRO A 35 -2.08 21.19 -9.29
C PRO A 35 -2.56 20.83 -7.89
N VAL A 36 -2.68 19.52 -7.64
CA VAL A 36 -2.92 19.00 -6.28
C VAL A 36 -1.62 19.10 -5.49
N THR A 37 -1.65 19.76 -4.35
CA THR A 37 -0.47 19.97 -3.49
C THR A 37 -0.80 19.67 -2.03
N GLY A 38 0.25 19.48 -1.23
CA GLY A 38 0.13 19.22 0.19
C GLY A 38 0.14 17.73 0.50
N ASP A 39 -0.29 17.40 1.71
CA ASP A 39 -0.32 16.03 2.22
C ASP A 39 -1.48 15.26 1.57
N VAL A 40 -1.16 14.23 0.82
CA VAL A 40 -2.13 13.36 0.14
C VAL A 40 -2.16 11.96 0.75
N SER A 41 -1.59 11.78 1.92
CA SER A 41 -1.45 10.46 2.57
C SER A 41 -2.80 9.81 2.86
N MET A 42 -3.87 10.58 3.04
CA MET A 42 -5.22 10.03 3.26
C MET A 42 -5.76 9.25 2.06
N SER A 43 -5.17 9.44 0.89
CA SER A 43 -5.53 8.70 -0.32
C SER A 43 -4.83 7.34 -0.42
N LEU A 44 -3.90 7.04 0.49
CA LEU A 44 -3.25 5.74 0.55
C LEU A 44 -4.19 4.68 1.12
N GLY A 45 -4.06 3.47 0.60
CA GLY A 45 -4.70 2.28 1.14
C GLY A 45 -3.67 1.19 1.39
N LEU A 46 -4.06 0.17 2.13
CA LEU A 46 -3.27 -1.03 2.34
C LEU A 46 -3.82 -2.13 1.44
N TRP A 47 -2.94 -2.67 0.60
CA TRP A 47 -3.27 -3.64 -0.44
C TRP A 47 -2.56 -4.96 -0.19
N ASP A 48 -3.15 -6.02 -0.67
CA ASP A 48 -2.63 -7.38 -0.59
C ASP A 48 -2.18 -7.81 -1.99
N ALA A 49 -0.93 -8.24 -2.12
CA ALA A 49 -0.40 -8.67 -3.41
C ALA A 49 -0.92 -10.04 -3.85
N GLY A 50 -1.52 -10.80 -2.95
CA GLY A 50 -2.13 -12.09 -3.26
C GLY A 50 -1.13 -13.24 -3.42
N SER A 51 0.10 -13.09 -2.95
CA SER A 51 1.13 -14.13 -3.09
C SER A 51 1.23 -15.05 -1.87
N GLU A 52 1.00 -14.52 -0.67
CA GLU A 52 1.11 -15.28 0.58
C GLU A 52 -0.10 -15.04 1.48
N MET A 53 -0.46 -16.07 2.24
CA MET A 53 -1.46 -15.95 3.29
C MET A 53 -1.01 -14.93 4.34
N ASN A 54 -1.90 -14.03 4.74
CA ASN A 54 -1.58 -13.03 5.75
C ASN A 54 -1.44 -13.68 7.13
N GLN A 55 -0.54 -13.11 7.93
CA GLN A 55 -0.28 -13.47 9.31
C GLN A 55 -0.47 -12.23 10.19
N TRP A 56 -0.51 -12.44 11.49
CA TRP A 56 -0.66 -11.35 12.44
C TRP A 56 0.45 -10.30 12.22
N PRO A 57 0.10 -9.03 11.96
CA PRO A 57 1.11 -8.03 11.60
C PRO A 57 2.15 -7.84 12.69
N GLY A 58 3.41 -7.75 12.27
CA GLY A 58 4.54 -7.50 13.15
C GLY A 58 5.13 -8.71 13.84
N VAL A 59 4.46 -9.88 13.81
CA VAL A 59 4.93 -11.09 14.52
C VAL A 59 4.90 -12.36 13.68
N GLY A 60 4.34 -12.31 12.49
CA GLY A 60 4.25 -13.49 11.62
C GLY A 60 5.64 -14.00 11.20
N PRO A 61 5.89 -15.33 11.26
CA PRO A 61 7.22 -15.88 10.98
C PRO A 61 7.68 -15.71 9.53
N ASP A 62 6.74 -15.58 8.60
CA ASP A 62 7.06 -15.44 7.17
C ASP A 62 7.06 -13.99 6.69
N GLN A 63 6.90 -13.03 7.61
CA GLN A 63 7.00 -11.61 7.30
C GLN A 63 8.46 -11.18 7.09
N ALA A 64 8.67 -10.15 6.28
CA ALA A 64 10.01 -9.75 5.82
C ALA A 64 11.09 -9.70 6.91
N PRO A 65 10.84 -9.20 8.12
CA PRO A 65 11.90 -9.17 9.15
C PRO A 65 12.32 -10.55 9.65
N ARG A 66 11.55 -11.60 9.41
CA ARG A 66 11.75 -12.93 10.00
C ARG A 66 11.82 -14.07 8.99
N GLN A 67 11.38 -13.83 7.75
CA GLN A 67 11.38 -14.88 6.72
C GLN A 67 12.81 -15.33 6.38
N THR A 68 12.96 -16.61 6.00
CA THR A 68 14.24 -17.17 5.58
C THR A 68 14.61 -16.82 4.14
N GLY A 69 13.67 -16.33 3.36
CA GLY A 69 13.84 -15.90 1.99
C GLY A 69 12.53 -15.33 1.46
N PRO A 70 12.53 -14.73 0.26
CA PRO A 70 11.30 -14.23 -0.34
C PRO A 70 10.29 -15.34 -0.58
N ASP A 71 9.01 -15.04 -0.42
CA ASP A 71 7.89 -15.93 -0.74
C ASP A 71 7.99 -17.29 -0.04
N THR A 72 8.29 -17.26 1.27
CA THR A 72 8.47 -18.47 2.08
C THR A 72 7.22 -18.91 2.84
N GLY A 73 6.20 -18.05 2.92
CA GLY A 73 4.94 -18.37 3.57
C GLY A 73 4.02 -19.24 2.71
N ALA A 74 2.90 -19.66 3.31
CA ALA A 74 1.88 -20.41 2.58
C ALA A 74 1.26 -19.54 1.47
N ASP A 75 0.97 -20.15 0.32
CA ASP A 75 0.33 -19.47 -0.80
C ASP A 75 -1.07 -18.97 -0.41
N ASP A 76 -1.42 -17.76 -0.87
CA ASP A 76 -2.75 -17.23 -0.69
C ASP A 76 -3.74 -18.01 -1.56
N THR A 77 -4.92 -18.26 -1.02
CA THR A 77 -6.01 -18.90 -1.75
C THR A 77 -6.67 -17.94 -2.75
N ASP A 78 -6.48 -16.63 -2.57
CA ASP A 78 -6.93 -15.60 -3.50
C ASP A 78 -5.71 -14.86 -4.05
N ALA A 79 -5.30 -15.20 -5.26
CA ALA A 79 -4.09 -14.64 -5.90
C ALA A 79 -4.30 -13.25 -6.51
N ARG A 80 -5.46 -12.62 -6.29
CA ARG A 80 -5.73 -11.29 -6.84
C ARG A 80 -5.12 -10.20 -5.96
N VAL A 81 -4.61 -9.15 -6.58
CA VAL A 81 -4.27 -7.91 -5.87
C VAL A 81 -5.58 -7.24 -5.44
N ARG A 82 -5.70 -6.91 -4.16
CA ARG A 82 -6.94 -6.40 -3.56
C ARG A 82 -6.67 -5.55 -2.33
N MET A 83 -7.66 -4.74 -1.96
CA MET A 83 -7.64 -4.08 -0.65
C MET A 83 -7.68 -5.13 0.45
N VAL A 84 -6.92 -4.89 1.54
CA VAL A 84 -6.91 -5.80 2.69
C VAL A 84 -8.26 -5.79 3.39
N ALA A 85 -8.79 -6.99 3.69
CA ALA A 85 -10.08 -7.14 4.36
C ALA A 85 -10.16 -8.44 5.18
N ASP A 86 -9.08 -8.83 5.86
CA ASP A 86 -8.99 -10.12 6.56
C ASP A 86 -9.23 -10.03 8.07
N GLY A 87 -9.48 -8.83 8.61
CA GLY A 87 -9.79 -8.65 10.03
C GLY A 87 -8.59 -8.56 10.96
N PHE A 88 -7.35 -8.69 10.49
CA PHE A 88 -6.19 -8.41 11.32
C PHE A 88 -6.11 -6.90 11.64
N PRO A 89 -5.56 -6.53 12.82
CA PRO A 89 -5.50 -5.13 13.24
C PRO A 89 -4.34 -4.38 12.60
N TYR A 90 -4.49 -3.98 11.33
CA TYR A 90 -3.48 -3.19 10.65
C TYR A 90 -3.58 -1.72 11.04
N PRO A 91 -2.45 -0.98 11.07
CA PRO A 91 -2.49 0.46 11.22
C PRO A 91 -3.10 1.11 9.96
N ALA A 92 -3.67 2.30 10.11
CA ALA A 92 -4.12 3.08 8.97
C ALA A 92 -2.93 3.42 8.06
N ALA A 93 -3.13 3.36 6.73
CA ALA A 93 -2.05 3.55 5.77
C ALA A 93 -1.35 4.91 5.92
N ASP A 94 -2.10 5.97 6.18
CA ASP A 94 -1.56 7.34 6.38
C ASP A 94 -0.78 7.50 7.69
N ARG A 95 -0.81 6.52 8.58
CA ARG A 95 0.03 6.48 9.78
C ARG A 95 1.35 5.75 9.55
N VAL A 96 1.46 4.99 8.47
CA VAL A 96 2.65 4.22 8.11
C VAL A 96 3.50 4.99 7.11
N LEU A 97 2.88 5.64 6.15
CA LEU A 97 3.55 6.37 5.08
C LEU A 97 2.91 7.74 4.86
N ARG A 98 3.75 8.77 4.75
CA ARG A 98 3.29 10.11 4.40
C ARG A 98 3.74 10.45 2.98
N VAL A 99 2.81 10.95 2.18
CA VAL A 99 3.10 11.45 0.82
C VAL A 99 2.68 12.91 0.75
N THR A 100 3.60 13.76 0.33
CA THR A 100 3.36 15.19 0.15
C THR A 100 3.73 15.58 -1.27
N LEU A 101 2.85 16.32 -1.93
CA LEU A 101 3.09 16.84 -3.27
C LEU A 101 3.43 18.32 -3.20
N THR A 102 4.46 18.71 -3.96
CA THR A 102 4.84 20.11 -4.11
C THR A 102 5.02 20.42 -5.59
N VAL A 103 4.76 21.69 -5.95
CA VAL A 103 5.04 22.13 -7.31
C VAL A 103 6.51 22.54 -7.38
N GLY A 104 7.24 21.96 -8.36
CA GLY A 104 8.63 22.31 -8.63
C GLY A 104 8.75 23.68 -9.32
N SER A 105 9.85 24.35 -9.11
CA SER A 105 10.14 25.63 -9.73
C SER A 105 11.09 25.50 -10.92
#